data_b704a89c0ebe0d431afd892740a520ff
#
_entry.id   b704a89c0ebe0d431afd892740a520ff
#
_cell.length_a   1.000
_cell.length_b   1.000
_cell.length_c   1.000
_cell.angle_alpha   90.00
_cell.angle_beta   90.00
_cell.angle_gamma   90.00
#
_symmetry.space_group_name_H-M   'P 1'
#
loop_
_entity.id
_entity.type
_entity.pdbx_description
1 polymer ?
#
loop_
_entity_poly.entity_id
_entity_poly.type
_entity_poly.pdbx_seq_one_letter_code
_entity_poly.pdbx_strand_id
1 'polypeptide(L)'
;HMGDYFSHWLKLGAQLAQPPRIFTVNWFRQDADGQFMWPGFGDNMRVLKWMVERCGGQAQARRSALGWMPGYDDLDWSGREGFARSQFEQLTEVDSAAWKKELALHAEWFTKLGSQVPAALLQKHELFSFAFWQ
;
A
#
# COMPACT_ATOMS: atom_id res chain seq x y z
N HIS A 1 2.74 24.19 -7.63
CA HIS A 1 1.51 23.73 -6.95
C HIS A 1 1.42 22.21 -6.96
N MET A 2 0.91 21.59 -5.87
CA MET A 2 0.82 20.12 -5.77
C MET A 2 -0.05 19.49 -6.86
N GLY A 3 -1.07 20.17 -7.33
CA GLY A 3 -1.87 19.72 -8.48
C GLY A 3 -1.05 19.56 -9.76
N ASP A 4 -0.10 20.45 -10.01
CA ASP A 4 0.80 20.36 -11.18
C ASP A 4 1.73 19.16 -11.04
N TYR A 5 2.24 18.90 -9.82
CA TYR A 5 3.08 17.76 -9.50
C TYR A 5 2.34 16.43 -9.74
N PHE A 6 1.10 16.31 -9.28
CA PHE A 6 0.27 15.13 -9.54
C PHE A 6 -0.04 14.95 -11.03
N SER A 7 -0.37 16.06 -11.71
CA SER A 7 -0.61 16.04 -13.16
C SER A 7 0.61 15.58 -13.93
N HIS A 8 1.80 16.03 -13.54
CA HIS A 8 3.06 15.58 -14.13
C HIS A 8 3.25 14.07 -14.01
N TRP A 9 3.11 13.53 -12.81
CA TRP A 9 3.28 12.08 -12.58
C TRP A 9 2.24 11.23 -13.28
N LEU A 10 0.97 11.67 -13.32
CA LEU A 10 -0.08 10.97 -14.06
C LEU A 10 0.20 10.96 -15.57
N LYS A 11 0.65 12.09 -16.13
CA LYS A 11 1.05 12.17 -17.55
C LYS A 11 2.25 11.28 -17.84
N LEU A 12 3.28 11.34 -17.01
CA LEU A 12 4.46 10.50 -17.17
C LEU A 12 4.10 9.02 -17.15
N GLY A 13 3.30 8.57 -16.18
CA GLY A 13 2.85 7.19 -16.09
C GLY A 13 2.07 6.72 -17.32
N ALA A 14 1.24 7.61 -17.90
CA ALA A 14 0.48 7.32 -19.11
C ALA A 14 1.35 7.27 -20.39
N GLN A 15 2.48 7.94 -20.42
CA GLN A 15 3.38 7.99 -21.58
C GLN A 15 4.39 6.85 -21.60
N LEU A 16 4.69 6.23 -20.46
CA LEU A 16 5.66 5.15 -20.37
C LEU A 16 5.05 3.83 -20.83
N ALA A 17 5.67 3.17 -21.79
CA ALA A 17 5.26 1.84 -22.26
C ALA A 17 5.41 0.78 -21.15
N GLN A 18 6.39 0.94 -20.28
CA GLN A 18 6.66 0.08 -19.14
C GLN A 18 6.93 0.94 -17.89
N PRO A 19 5.87 1.48 -17.25
CA PRO A 19 6.05 2.27 -16.05
C PRO A 19 6.59 1.41 -14.89
N PRO A 20 7.42 1.97 -14.00
CA PRO A 20 7.90 1.26 -12.82
C PRO A 20 6.72 0.87 -11.92
N ARG A 21 6.82 -0.28 -11.27
CA ARG A 21 5.89 -0.67 -10.23
C ARG A 21 6.23 0.05 -8.93
N ILE A 22 5.22 0.56 -8.26
CA ILE A 22 5.37 1.30 -7.00
C ILE A 22 4.82 0.44 -5.88
N PHE A 23 5.62 0.26 -4.82
CA PHE A 23 5.25 -0.47 -3.62
C PHE A 23 5.26 0.48 -2.43
N THR A 24 4.28 0.30 -1.55
CA THR A 24 4.21 1.03 -0.28
C THR A 24 4.38 0.03 0.85
N VAL A 25 5.24 0.35 1.81
CA VAL A 25 5.47 -0.47 3.01
C VAL A 25 5.29 0.37 4.26
N ASN A 26 4.85 -0.27 5.34
CA ASN A 26 4.86 0.31 6.67
C ASN A 26 5.63 -0.62 7.62
N TRP A 27 6.93 -0.34 7.80
CA TRP A 27 7.79 -1.08 8.72
C TRP A 27 7.49 -0.81 10.20
N PHE A 28 6.73 0.24 10.49
CA PHE A 28 6.55 0.81 11.83
C PHE A 28 5.11 0.64 12.35
N ARG A 29 4.33 -0.24 11.76
CA ARG A 29 3.00 -0.56 12.29
C ARG A 29 3.14 -1.11 13.72
N GLN A 30 2.35 -0.55 14.63
CA GLN A 30 2.32 -0.92 16.04
C GLN A 30 1.01 -1.62 16.37
N ASP A 31 1.06 -2.49 17.36
CA ASP A 31 -0.11 -3.07 18.01
C ASP A 31 -0.71 -2.12 19.06
N ALA A 32 -1.71 -2.60 19.81
CA ALA A 32 -2.39 -1.83 20.85
C ALA A 32 -1.46 -1.42 22.01
N ASP A 33 -0.38 -2.17 22.24
CA ASP A 33 0.61 -1.94 23.29
C ASP A 33 1.77 -1.06 22.81
N GLY A 34 1.73 -0.58 21.56
CA GLY A 34 2.76 0.25 20.95
C GLY A 34 4.01 -0.51 20.50
N GLN A 35 3.95 -1.85 20.43
CA GLN A 35 5.05 -2.67 19.97
C GLN A 35 5.02 -2.78 18.44
N PHE A 36 6.20 -2.76 17.82
CA PHE A 36 6.29 -2.96 16.37
C PHE A 36 5.88 -4.37 16.00
N MET A 37 4.93 -4.47 15.07
CA MET A 37 4.41 -5.75 14.59
C MET A 37 5.35 -6.43 13.58
N TRP A 38 6.14 -5.64 12.82
CA TRP A 38 7.14 -6.18 11.91
C TRP A 38 8.37 -6.66 12.70
N PRO A 39 8.93 -7.85 12.38
CA PRO A 39 10.00 -8.44 13.17
C PRO A 39 11.29 -7.62 13.26
N GLY A 40 11.56 -6.76 12.28
CA GLY A 40 12.69 -5.86 12.31
C GLY A 40 13.43 -5.70 10.98
N PHE A 41 14.47 -4.89 10.99
CA PHE A 41 15.24 -4.51 9.81
C PHE A 41 15.83 -5.72 9.06
N GLY A 42 16.32 -6.73 9.78
CA GLY A 42 16.90 -7.93 9.19
C GLY A 42 15.92 -8.72 8.30
N ASP A 43 14.61 -8.58 8.54
CA ASP A 43 13.57 -9.27 7.76
C ASP A 43 13.07 -8.47 6.55
N ASN A 44 13.49 -7.22 6.38
CA ASN A 44 13.05 -6.36 5.27
C ASN A 44 13.39 -6.96 3.90
N MET A 45 14.51 -7.65 3.78
CA MET A 45 14.94 -8.29 2.53
C MET A 45 13.95 -9.36 2.03
N ARG A 46 13.15 -9.96 2.90
CA ARG A 46 12.09 -10.93 2.52
C ARG A 46 11.03 -10.25 1.64
N VAL A 47 10.60 -9.06 2.05
CA VAL A 47 9.62 -8.27 1.29
C VAL A 47 10.25 -7.70 0.03
N LEU A 48 11.48 -7.21 0.07
CA LEU A 48 12.19 -6.70 -1.10
C LEU A 48 12.43 -7.80 -2.14
N LYS A 49 12.78 -9.03 -1.72
CA LYS A 49 12.88 -10.18 -2.60
C LYS A 49 11.54 -10.43 -3.31
N TRP A 50 10.45 -10.50 -2.55
CA TRP A 50 9.10 -10.66 -3.12
C TRP A 50 8.76 -9.56 -4.14
N MET A 51 9.10 -8.30 -3.85
CA MET A 51 8.87 -7.18 -4.78
C MET A 51 9.61 -7.38 -6.12
N VAL A 52 10.87 -7.79 -6.07
CA VAL A 52 11.67 -8.08 -7.27
C VAL A 52 11.07 -9.24 -8.06
N GLU A 53 10.74 -10.34 -7.39
CA GLU A 53 10.11 -11.52 -7.99
C GLU A 53 8.73 -11.18 -8.56
N ARG A 54 7.96 -10.30 -7.89
CA ARG A 54 6.67 -9.80 -8.39
C ARG A 54 6.82 -8.94 -9.64
N CYS A 55 7.88 -8.13 -9.72
CA CYS A 55 8.21 -7.38 -10.94
C CYS A 55 8.55 -8.31 -12.10
N GLY A 56 9.24 -9.40 -11.83
CA GLY A 56 9.59 -10.44 -12.81
C GLY A 56 8.46 -11.41 -13.15
N GLY A 57 7.29 -11.29 -12.52
CA GLY A 57 6.15 -12.21 -12.74
C GLY A 57 6.30 -13.59 -12.08
N GLN A 58 7.26 -13.75 -11.16
CA GLN A 58 7.60 -15.01 -10.51
C GLN A 58 6.86 -15.22 -9.18
N ALA A 59 6.47 -14.14 -8.49
CA ALA A 59 5.77 -14.21 -7.22
C ALA A 59 4.26 -14.05 -7.36
N GLN A 60 3.51 -14.78 -6.53
CA GLN A 60 2.06 -14.62 -6.38
C GLN A 60 1.74 -13.39 -5.52
N ALA A 61 0.47 -12.98 -5.54
CA ALA A 61 -0.04 -11.90 -4.69
C ALA A 61 -1.53 -12.09 -4.46
N ARG A 62 -2.01 -11.68 -3.30
CA ARG A 62 -3.45 -11.60 -2.99
C ARG A 62 -3.95 -10.17 -3.20
N ARG A 63 -5.20 -10.05 -3.64
CA ARG A 63 -5.86 -8.75 -3.78
C ARG A 63 -6.39 -8.30 -2.42
N SER A 64 -6.20 -7.02 -2.12
CA SER A 64 -6.81 -6.33 -0.98
C SER A 64 -7.46 -5.02 -1.42
N ALA A 65 -8.17 -4.35 -0.52
CA ALA A 65 -8.70 -3.00 -0.78
C ALA A 65 -7.59 -1.98 -1.10
N LEU A 66 -6.37 -2.19 -0.57
CA LEU A 66 -5.21 -1.31 -0.79
C LEU A 66 -4.40 -1.67 -2.05
N GLY A 67 -4.71 -2.78 -2.72
CA GLY A 67 -3.97 -3.26 -3.87
C GLY A 67 -3.46 -4.69 -3.71
N TRP A 68 -2.36 -5.02 -4.40
CA TRP A 68 -1.76 -6.35 -4.36
C TRP A 68 -0.74 -6.44 -3.23
N MET A 69 -0.87 -7.48 -2.39
CA MET A 69 -0.05 -7.75 -1.22
C MET A 69 0.46 -9.21 -1.25
N PRO A 70 1.59 -9.51 -0.61
CA PRO A 70 1.98 -10.89 -0.39
C PRO A 70 1.03 -11.58 0.60
N GLY A 71 0.83 -12.89 0.44
CA GLY A 71 0.38 -13.77 1.50
C GLY A 71 1.57 -14.21 2.36
N TYR A 72 1.30 -14.89 3.48
CA TYR A 72 2.37 -15.42 4.34
C TYR A 72 3.31 -16.36 3.59
N ASP A 73 2.75 -17.24 2.76
CA ASP A 73 3.52 -18.26 2.02
C ASP A 73 4.26 -17.68 0.80
N ASP A 74 3.98 -16.45 0.43
CA ASP A 74 4.69 -15.75 -0.65
C ASP A 74 6.04 -15.19 -0.19
N LEU A 75 6.31 -15.19 1.12
CA LEU A 75 7.57 -14.74 1.71
C LEU A 75 8.37 -15.93 2.25
N ASP A 76 9.67 -15.86 2.07
CA ASP A 76 10.61 -16.84 2.58
C ASP A 76 10.89 -16.58 4.07
N TRP A 77 10.38 -17.44 4.97
CA TRP A 77 10.57 -17.35 6.41
C TRP A 77 11.70 -18.25 6.93
N SER A 78 12.49 -18.84 6.05
CA SER A 78 13.62 -19.69 6.47
C SER A 78 14.57 -18.91 7.40
N GLY A 79 15.00 -19.57 8.47
CA GLY A 79 15.84 -18.96 9.50
C GLY A 79 15.14 -17.91 10.38
N ARG A 80 13.84 -17.74 10.26
CA ARG A 80 13.03 -16.85 11.12
C ARG A 80 12.05 -17.66 11.96
N GLU A 81 12.54 -18.18 13.08
CA GLU A 81 11.67 -18.86 14.06
C GLU A 81 10.83 -17.85 14.84
N GLY A 82 9.62 -18.26 15.23
CA GLY A 82 8.75 -17.49 16.14
C GLY A 82 7.92 -16.37 15.51
N PHE A 83 7.94 -16.17 14.17
CA PHE A 83 7.01 -15.27 13.50
C PHE A 83 5.92 -16.08 12.80
N ALA A 84 4.76 -16.20 13.46
CA ALA A 84 3.68 -17.05 13.01
C ALA A 84 2.83 -16.39 11.90
N ARG A 85 2.13 -17.24 11.12
CA ARG A 85 1.15 -16.79 10.12
C ARG A 85 0.12 -15.83 10.71
N SER A 86 -0.39 -16.09 11.90
CA SER A 86 -1.38 -15.22 12.56
C SER A 86 -0.85 -13.82 12.84
N GLN A 87 0.41 -13.68 13.18
CA GLN A 87 1.05 -12.38 13.38
C GLN A 87 1.18 -11.62 12.06
N PHE A 88 1.51 -12.33 10.96
CA PHE A 88 1.56 -11.72 9.63
C PHE A 88 0.17 -11.29 9.14
N GLU A 89 -0.86 -12.09 9.40
CA GLU A 89 -2.24 -11.76 9.05
C GLU A 89 -2.72 -10.52 9.79
N GLN A 90 -2.45 -10.41 11.09
CA GLN A 90 -2.72 -9.19 11.88
C GLN A 90 -1.94 -7.98 11.34
N LEU A 91 -0.64 -8.17 11.03
CA LEU A 91 0.19 -7.11 10.46
C LEU A 91 -0.37 -6.59 9.13
N THR A 92 -0.93 -7.46 8.30
CA THR A 92 -1.44 -7.14 6.97
C THR A 92 -2.95 -6.91 6.91
N GLU A 93 -3.63 -6.92 8.05
CA GLU A 93 -5.04 -6.61 8.16
C GLU A 93 -5.31 -5.15 7.73
N VAL A 94 -6.38 -4.96 6.98
CA VAL A 94 -6.83 -3.64 6.53
C VAL A 94 -7.97 -3.16 7.42
N ASP A 95 -7.67 -2.26 8.34
CA ASP A 95 -8.67 -1.65 9.22
C ASP A 95 -9.55 -0.67 8.44
N SER A 96 -10.76 -1.09 8.10
CA SER A 96 -11.72 -0.28 7.36
C SER A 96 -12.13 1.00 8.09
N ALA A 97 -12.21 0.99 9.42
CA ALA A 97 -12.59 2.18 10.18
C ALA A 97 -11.48 3.24 10.17
N ALA A 98 -10.22 2.81 10.30
CA ALA A 98 -9.07 3.70 10.19
C ALA A 98 -8.96 4.28 8.77
N TRP A 99 -9.14 3.45 7.73
CA TRP A 99 -9.09 3.91 6.35
C TRP A 99 -10.21 4.86 5.96
N LYS A 100 -11.43 4.69 6.49
CA LYS A 100 -12.52 5.67 6.31
C LYS A 100 -12.14 7.06 6.85
N LYS A 101 -11.48 7.12 8.00
CA LYS A 101 -11.00 8.39 8.57
C LYS A 101 -9.91 9.02 7.69
N GLU A 102 -8.96 8.21 7.23
CA GLU A 102 -7.89 8.66 6.36
C GLU A 102 -8.41 9.20 5.03
N LEU A 103 -9.37 8.51 4.42
CA LEU A 103 -10.00 8.97 3.18
C LEU A 103 -10.76 10.28 3.35
N ALA A 104 -11.37 10.51 4.51
CA ALA A 104 -11.99 11.81 4.81
C ALA A 104 -10.94 12.93 4.86
N LEU A 105 -9.77 12.69 5.49
CA LEU A 105 -8.65 13.64 5.51
C LEU A 105 -8.11 13.91 4.10
N HIS A 106 -8.03 12.91 3.24
CA HIS A 106 -7.66 13.07 1.83
C HIS A 106 -8.66 14.00 1.10
N ALA A 107 -9.96 13.81 1.30
CA ALA A 107 -10.99 14.67 0.70
C ALA A 107 -10.88 16.13 1.15
N GLU A 108 -10.66 16.36 2.45
CA GLU A 108 -10.40 17.69 2.98
C GLU A 108 -9.16 18.35 2.34
N TRP A 109 -8.10 17.56 2.18
CA TRP A 109 -6.88 18.07 1.56
C TRP A 109 -7.07 18.40 0.08
N PHE A 110 -7.79 17.56 -0.67
CA PHE A 110 -8.14 17.85 -2.07
C PHE A 110 -8.99 19.12 -2.19
N THR A 111 -9.90 19.33 -1.24
CA THR A 111 -10.68 20.57 -1.18
C THR A 111 -9.78 21.82 -1.02
N LYS A 112 -8.74 21.73 -0.17
CA LYS A 112 -7.75 22.82 0.01
C LYS A 112 -6.90 23.07 -1.24
N LEU A 113 -6.62 22.03 -2.03
CA LEU A 113 -5.91 22.16 -3.31
C LEU A 113 -6.80 22.74 -4.43
N GLY A 114 -8.11 22.67 -4.27
CA GLY A 114 -9.10 23.28 -5.16
C GLY A 114 -9.12 22.66 -6.56
N SER A 115 -9.42 23.49 -7.56
CA SER A 115 -9.60 23.06 -8.96
C SER A 115 -8.35 22.54 -9.66
N GLN A 116 -7.20 22.59 -9.01
CA GLN A 116 -5.94 22.09 -9.57
C GLN A 116 -5.71 20.61 -9.30
N VAL A 117 -6.57 19.94 -8.53
CA VAL A 117 -6.50 18.48 -8.35
C VAL A 117 -6.92 17.79 -9.64
N PRO A 118 -6.08 16.91 -10.22
CA PRO A 118 -6.45 16.19 -11.44
C PRO A 118 -7.72 15.36 -11.25
N ALA A 119 -8.64 15.41 -12.21
CA ALA A 119 -9.89 14.65 -12.18
C ALA A 119 -9.66 13.14 -12.00
N ALA A 120 -8.61 12.58 -12.61
CA ALA A 120 -8.23 11.18 -12.46
C ALA A 120 -7.90 10.81 -11.00
N LEU A 121 -7.32 11.73 -10.23
CA LEU A 121 -7.01 11.51 -8.83
C LEU A 121 -8.29 11.54 -7.97
N LEU A 122 -9.20 12.47 -8.24
CA LEU A 122 -10.51 12.55 -7.57
C LEU A 122 -11.33 11.28 -7.84
N GLN A 123 -11.41 10.85 -9.10
CA GLN A 123 -12.10 9.61 -9.47
C GLN A 123 -11.48 8.39 -8.78
N LYS A 124 -10.16 8.33 -8.69
CA LYS A 124 -9.47 7.24 -7.98
C LYS A 124 -9.79 7.24 -6.50
N HIS A 125 -9.86 8.41 -5.89
CA HIS A 125 -10.24 8.57 -4.49
C HIS A 125 -11.69 8.09 -4.23
N GLU A 126 -12.63 8.43 -5.10
CA GLU A 126 -14.02 7.95 -5.01
C GLU A 126 -14.11 6.43 -5.10
N LEU A 127 -13.45 5.82 -6.09
CA LEU A 127 -13.40 4.37 -6.23
C LEU A 127 -12.76 3.68 -5.03
N PHE A 128 -11.74 4.29 -4.47
CA PHE A 128 -11.05 3.78 -3.29
C PHE A 128 -11.94 3.90 -2.04
N SER A 129 -12.62 5.02 -1.87
CA SER A 129 -13.59 5.23 -0.80
C SER A 129 -14.71 4.18 -0.87
N PHE A 130 -15.24 3.93 -2.05
CA PHE A 130 -16.30 2.93 -2.24
C PHE A 130 -15.90 1.53 -1.75
N ALA A 131 -14.63 1.14 -1.90
CA ALA A 131 -14.14 -0.16 -1.44
C ALA A 131 -14.22 -0.36 0.09
N PHE A 132 -14.34 0.71 0.86
CA PHE A 132 -14.45 0.67 2.33
C PHE A 132 -15.87 0.93 2.87
N TRP A 133 -16.85 1.22 2.00
CA TRP A 133 -18.23 1.51 2.42
C TRP A 133 -19.19 0.33 2.23
N GLN A 134 -18.66 -0.83 1.83
CA GLN A 134 -19.43 -2.07 1.71
C GLN A 134 -19.50 -2.83 3.04
#